data_9c17617a90017bb309023027b11f1977
#
_entry.id   9c17617a90017bb309023027b11f1977
#
_cell.length_a   1.000
_cell.length_b   1.000
_cell.length_c   1.000
_cell.angle_alpha   90.00
_cell.angle_beta   90.00
_cell.angle_gamma   90.00
#
_symmetry.space_group_name_H-M   'P 1'
#
loop_
_entity.id
_entity.type
_entity.pdbx_description
1 polymer ?
#
loop_
_entity_poly.entity_id
_entity_poly.type
_entity_poly.pdbx_seq_one_letter_code
_entity_poly.pdbx_strand_id
1 'polypeptide(L)'
;MQMNEMGRTGIMVSELCLGTMTFGTQTNADDAHLQIDTALAAGINFIDTAEMYPVNPIAKETVGGSEKIIGDWLAKNPSRRDEFILATKHAGEGFAHARDGAPISKATITETLEASLRRLKTEYVDLYQFHWPNRGSYMFRKNWAYDPSSQNRTQTVDNMLECLEVLQGHVKDGKIRHFGLSNESAWGTAQWLRLSDQHGFPRVATMQNEYSLLCRLYDTDMAELSVNEDVGLIAFSPLAAGLLSGKYQQGVIPEKSRRSIVKDLGGRITDRVFPAVNAYLDIAQKHGVDPIHMALAWCRTRPFMCSAIFGATTQAQLEHILKAPSVILTQECLHDIAVAHKAHPMPY
;
A
#
# COMPACT_ATOMS: atom_id res chain seq x y z
N MET A 1 -16.39 -7.17 8.91
CA MET A 1 -14.99 -7.11 8.46
C MET A 1 -14.56 -8.54 8.14
N GLN A 2 -14.21 -8.84 6.90
CA GLN A 2 -13.65 -10.14 6.50
C GLN A 2 -12.17 -10.21 6.87
N MET A 3 -11.69 -11.40 7.21
CA MET A 3 -10.28 -11.65 7.48
C MET A 3 -9.68 -12.52 6.38
N ASN A 4 -8.51 -12.15 5.88
CA ASN A 4 -7.77 -12.88 4.86
C ASN A 4 -6.41 -13.29 5.39
N GLU A 5 -5.89 -14.42 4.93
CA GLU A 5 -4.55 -14.83 5.32
C GLU A 5 -3.48 -13.99 4.59
N MET A 6 -2.44 -13.59 5.30
CA MET A 6 -1.33 -12.84 4.77
C MET A 6 -0.28 -13.81 4.18
N GLY A 7 -0.43 -14.18 2.92
CA GLY A 7 0.43 -15.18 2.27
C GLY A 7 0.36 -16.53 2.98
N ARG A 8 1.50 -17.20 3.15
CA ARG A 8 1.64 -18.49 3.87
C ARG A 8 2.08 -18.31 5.33
N THR A 9 1.68 -17.21 5.97
CA THR A 9 2.20 -16.84 7.30
C THR A 9 1.35 -17.36 8.46
N GLY A 10 0.11 -17.77 8.20
CA GLY A 10 -0.91 -18.08 9.21
C GLY A 10 -1.48 -16.83 9.90
N ILE A 11 -1.03 -15.63 9.54
CA ILE A 11 -1.54 -14.38 10.10
C ILE A 11 -2.78 -13.94 9.34
N MET A 12 -3.87 -13.70 10.08
CA MET A 12 -5.12 -13.17 9.55
C MET A 12 -5.15 -11.65 9.65
N VAL A 13 -5.36 -10.97 8.52
CA VAL A 13 -5.49 -9.52 8.42
C VAL A 13 -6.87 -9.12 7.91
N SER A 14 -7.34 -7.96 8.34
CA SER A 14 -8.61 -7.40 7.85
C SER A 14 -8.53 -7.04 6.36
N GLU A 15 -9.64 -7.24 5.65
CA GLU A 15 -9.80 -6.91 4.22
C GLU A 15 -9.54 -5.43 3.89
N LEU A 16 -9.60 -4.56 4.90
CA LEU A 16 -9.20 -3.16 4.85
C LEU A 16 -8.01 -2.92 5.78
N CYS A 17 -7.07 -2.10 5.33
CA CYS A 17 -5.88 -1.70 6.08
C CYS A 17 -5.86 -0.19 6.27
N LEU A 18 -5.58 0.28 7.49
CA LEU A 18 -5.42 1.70 7.77
C LEU A 18 -4.04 2.18 7.29
N GLY A 19 -4.02 2.97 6.23
CA GLY A 19 -2.83 3.64 5.72
C GLY A 19 -2.59 4.97 6.43
N THR A 20 -1.38 5.21 6.89
CA THR A 20 -1.01 6.34 7.75
C THR A 20 -0.21 7.44 7.06
N MET A 21 -0.17 7.42 5.74
CA MET A 21 0.64 8.32 4.90
C MET A 21 0.38 9.82 5.15
N THR A 22 -0.74 10.19 5.74
CA THR A 22 -1.15 11.57 6.02
C THR A 22 -0.92 12.01 7.47
N PHE A 23 -0.55 11.08 8.36
CA PHE A 23 -0.32 11.34 9.78
C PHE A 23 0.90 12.24 9.99
N GLY A 24 0.69 13.43 10.54
CA GLY A 24 1.72 14.43 10.75
C GLY A 24 1.74 15.56 9.71
N THR A 25 0.86 15.52 8.69
CA THR A 25 0.65 16.61 7.74
C THR A 25 -0.83 16.97 7.61
N GLN A 26 -1.60 16.22 6.83
CA GLN A 26 -3.03 16.44 6.65
C GLN A 26 -3.87 15.97 7.86
N THR A 27 -3.36 15.04 8.65
CA THR A 27 -3.98 14.49 9.86
C THR A 27 -3.06 14.78 11.04
N ASN A 28 -3.48 15.58 12.00
CA ASN A 28 -2.70 15.86 13.20
C ASN A 28 -2.63 14.64 14.13
N ALA A 29 -1.81 14.69 15.19
CA ALA A 29 -1.57 13.56 16.07
C ALA A 29 -2.83 13.09 16.82
N ASP A 30 -3.67 14.01 17.31
CA ASP A 30 -4.87 13.66 18.05
C ASP A 30 -5.91 12.99 17.14
N ASP A 31 -6.14 13.56 15.96
CA ASP A 31 -7.01 12.95 14.93
C ASP A 31 -6.47 11.57 14.49
N ALA A 32 -5.15 11.43 14.33
CA ALA A 32 -4.52 10.16 13.98
C ALA A 32 -4.72 9.09 15.06
N HIS A 33 -4.56 9.45 16.33
CA HIS A 33 -4.82 8.54 17.45
C HIS A 33 -6.30 8.12 17.50
N LEU A 34 -7.24 9.06 17.30
CA LEU A 34 -8.65 8.76 17.21
C LEU A 34 -8.96 7.82 16.02
N GLN A 35 -8.30 8.03 14.86
CA GLN A 35 -8.46 7.14 13.71
C GLN A 35 -7.96 5.73 13.99
N ILE A 36 -6.84 5.56 14.69
CA ILE A 36 -6.35 4.24 15.11
C ILE A 36 -7.40 3.56 15.99
N ASP A 37 -7.87 4.23 17.04
CA ASP A 37 -8.87 3.69 17.96
C ASP A 37 -10.17 3.30 17.23
N THR A 38 -10.66 4.17 16.35
CA THR A 38 -11.89 3.91 15.57
C THR A 38 -11.72 2.73 14.61
N ALA A 39 -10.57 2.62 13.94
CA ALA A 39 -10.28 1.53 13.02
C ALA A 39 -10.21 0.18 13.76
N LEU A 40 -9.50 0.11 14.89
CA LEU A 40 -9.42 -1.09 15.71
C LEU A 40 -10.80 -1.48 16.25
N ALA A 41 -11.59 -0.53 16.76
CA ALA A 41 -12.96 -0.78 17.22
C ALA A 41 -13.89 -1.31 16.13
N ALA A 42 -13.64 -0.95 14.85
CA ALA A 42 -14.38 -1.45 13.70
C ALA A 42 -13.88 -2.83 13.20
N GLY A 43 -12.86 -3.42 13.84
CA GLY A 43 -12.29 -4.72 13.49
C GLY A 43 -11.20 -4.67 12.41
N ILE A 44 -10.64 -3.48 12.11
CA ILE A 44 -9.41 -3.38 11.33
C ILE A 44 -8.25 -3.74 12.25
N ASN A 45 -7.50 -4.77 11.89
CA ASN A 45 -6.30 -5.19 12.62
C ASN A 45 -5.02 -5.01 11.81
N PHE A 46 -5.03 -4.19 10.76
CA PHE A 46 -3.87 -3.99 9.90
C PHE A 46 -3.60 -2.49 9.72
N ILE A 47 -2.40 -2.05 10.12
CA ILE A 47 -1.93 -0.66 10.02
C ILE A 47 -0.66 -0.63 9.19
N ASP A 48 -0.65 0.20 8.14
CA ASP A 48 0.48 0.36 7.22
C ASP A 48 1.09 1.76 7.33
N THR A 49 2.39 1.79 7.57
CA THR A 49 3.21 3.01 7.58
C THR A 49 4.49 2.83 6.74
N ALA A 50 5.40 3.79 6.78
CA ALA A 50 6.72 3.70 6.17
C ALA A 50 7.68 4.73 6.79
N GLU A 51 9.00 4.47 6.72
CA GLU A 51 10.01 5.42 7.20
C GLU A 51 9.90 6.80 6.54
N MET A 52 9.50 6.84 5.26
CA MET A 52 9.40 8.09 4.52
C MET A 52 8.13 8.90 4.81
N TYR A 53 7.16 8.34 5.53
CA TYR A 53 5.89 9.03 5.79
C TYR A 53 6.00 10.07 6.92
N PRO A 54 5.22 11.18 6.83
CA PRO A 54 4.16 11.48 5.86
C PRO A 54 4.68 11.97 4.51
N VAL A 55 3.82 11.86 3.51
CA VAL A 55 4.04 12.44 2.18
C VAL A 55 2.84 13.30 1.77
N ASN A 56 3.05 14.21 0.79
CA ASN A 56 2.06 15.19 0.33
C ASN A 56 1.79 16.32 1.37
N PRO A 57 2.73 17.24 1.52
CA PRO A 57 4.02 17.29 0.81
C PRO A 57 5.07 16.34 1.36
N ILE A 58 6.10 16.04 0.55
CA ILE A 58 7.32 15.37 1.01
C ILE A 58 8.28 16.46 1.49
N ALA A 59 8.79 16.32 2.72
CA ALA A 59 9.78 17.22 3.28
C ALA A 59 10.74 16.45 4.20
N LYS A 60 12.02 16.83 4.21
CA LYS A 60 13.06 16.16 5.02
C LYS A 60 12.70 16.17 6.51
N GLU A 61 12.13 17.27 6.97
CA GLU A 61 11.79 17.53 8.38
C GLU A 61 10.65 16.64 8.88
N THR A 62 9.83 16.11 7.98
CA THR A 62 8.65 15.28 8.32
C THR A 62 8.89 13.79 8.18
N VAL A 63 10.00 13.37 7.58
CA VAL A 63 10.34 11.94 7.41
C VAL A 63 10.32 11.21 8.74
N GLY A 64 9.60 10.08 8.80
CA GLY A 64 9.40 9.29 10.01
C GLY A 64 8.30 9.82 10.95
N GLY A 65 7.65 10.94 10.61
CA GLY A 65 6.63 11.56 11.44
C GLY A 65 5.41 10.66 11.66
N SER A 66 4.97 9.92 10.64
CA SER A 66 3.86 8.97 10.80
C SER A 66 4.19 7.82 11.75
N GLU A 67 5.39 7.25 11.63
CA GLU A 67 5.86 6.22 12.57
C GLU A 67 5.94 6.76 14.01
N LYS A 68 6.41 7.99 14.18
CA LYS A 68 6.46 8.64 15.49
C LYS A 68 5.07 8.81 16.12
N ILE A 69 4.07 9.24 15.34
CA ILE A 69 2.68 9.39 15.83
C ILE A 69 2.11 8.03 16.26
N ILE A 70 2.32 6.98 15.47
CA ILE A 70 1.92 5.62 15.85
C ILE A 70 2.64 5.18 17.14
N GLY A 71 3.95 5.44 17.22
CA GLY A 71 4.74 5.13 18.40
C GLY A 71 4.29 5.90 19.65
N ASP A 72 3.87 7.16 19.51
CA ASP A 72 3.31 7.96 20.59
C ASP A 72 1.95 7.39 21.07
N TRP A 73 1.14 6.86 20.15
CA TRP A 73 -0.09 6.14 20.48
C TRP A 73 0.22 4.83 21.21
N LEU A 74 1.17 4.02 20.71
CA LEU A 74 1.60 2.77 21.36
C LEU A 74 2.16 3.01 22.76
N ALA A 75 2.94 4.05 22.98
CA ALA A 75 3.47 4.39 24.29
C ALA A 75 2.37 4.72 25.31
N LYS A 76 1.23 5.25 24.86
CA LYS A 76 0.04 5.47 25.70
C LYS A 76 -0.79 4.20 25.89
N ASN A 77 -0.65 3.22 24.99
CA ASN A 77 -1.46 2.00 24.94
C ASN A 77 -0.58 0.73 24.78
N PRO A 78 0.41 0.47 25.64
CA PRO A 78 1.39 -0.59 25.43
C PRO A 78 0.79 -2.00 25.40
N SER A 79 -0.31 -2.24 26.10
CA SER A 79 -1.02 -3.53 26.12
C SER A 79 -1.78 -3.84 24.82
N ARG A 80 -1.89 -2.87 23.91
CA ARG A 80 -2.66 -3.01 22.67
C ARG A 80 -1.79 -3.34 21.46
N ARG A 81 -0.46 -3.51 21.63
CA ARG A 81 0.45 -3.81 20.51
C ARG A 81 0.06 -5.08 19.75
N ASP A 82 -0.44 -6.08 20.45
CA ASP A 82 -0.83 -7.37 19.87
C ASP A 82 -2.24 -7.38 19.26
N GLU A 83 -3.00 -6.27 19.34
CA GLU A 83 -4.34 -6.17 18.74
C GLU A 83 -4.27 -6.01 17.21
N PHE A 84 -3.10 -5.66 16.64
CA PHE A 84 -2.99 -5.38 15.22
C PHE A 84 -1.62 -5.76 14.64
N ILE A 85 -1.64 -5.96 13.34
CA ILE A 85 -0.47 -6.20 12.50
C ILE A 85 0.08 -4.84 12.05
N LEU A 86 1.33 -4.57 12.38
CA LEU A 86 2.02 -3.34 12.04
C LEU A 86 3.00 -3.57 10.90
N ALA A 87 2.77 -2.87 9.78
CA ALA A 87 3.67 -2.87 8.64
C ALA A 87 4.42 -1.55 8.52
N THR A 88 5.73 -1.61 8.27
CA THR A 88 6.52 -0.44 7.85
C THR A 88 7.42 -0.78 6.66
N LYS A 89 8.10 0.24 6.09
CA LYS A 89 8.82 0.08 4.82
C LYS A 89 10.15 0.82 4.82
N HIS A 90 11.15 0.19 4.20
CA HIS A 90 12.42 0.80 3.81
C HIS A 90 12.26 1.47 2.44
N ALA A 91 12.52 2.76 2.33
CA ALA A 91 12.53 3.46 1.04
C ALA A 91 13.64 2.90 0.13
N GLY A 92 13.32 2.71 -1.16
CA GLY A 92 14.30 2.29 -2.16
C GLY A 92 15.26 3.41 -2.55
N GLU A 93 16.14 3.09 -3.50
CA GLU A 93 17.12 4.02 -4.06
C GLU A 93 16.46 5.30 -4.60
N GLY A 94 17.16 6.44 -4.42
CA GLY A 94 16.76 7.73 -4.99
C GLY A 94 15.86 8.59 -4.10
N PHE A 95 15.48 8.14 -2.89
CA PHE A 95 14.75 8.98 -1.95
C PHE A 95 15.69 9.87 -1.14
N ALA A 96 16.02 11.04 -1.68
CA ALA A 96 17.04 11.95 -1.15
C ALA A 96 16.79 12.43 0.30
N HIS A 97 15.55 12.36 0.80
CA HIS A 97 15.20 12.80 2.16
C HIS A 97 15.52 11.75 3.25
N ALA A 98 15.86 10.52 2.85
CA ALA A 98 16.38 9.49 3.77
C ALA A 98 17.70 8.94 3.22
N ARG A 99 18.72 8.88 4.05
CA ARG A 99 20.06 8.34 3.73
C ARG A 99 20.65 8.87 2.41
N ASP A 100 20.36 10.13 2.05
CA ASP A 100 20.77 10.78 0.79
C ASP A 100 20.46 9.96 -0.47
N GLY A 101 19.38 9.17 -0.41
CA GLY A 101 18.93 8.32 -1.52
C GLY A 101 19.66 6.99 -1.65
N ALA A 102 20.39 6.55 -0.64
CA ALA A 102 21.10 5.27 -0.66
C ALA A 102 20.15 4.08 -0.93
N PRO A 103 20.61 3.07 -1.69
CA PRO A 103 19.82 1.89 -2.03
C PRO A 103 19.50 1.02 -0.82
N ILE A 104 18.53 0.13 -0.98
CA ILE A 104 18.31 -0.99 -0.06
C ILE A 104 19.51 -1.94 -0.18
N SER A 105 20.21 -2.15 0.94
CA SER A 105 21.42 -2.95 0.99
C SER A 105 21.63 -3.53 2.39
N LYS A 106 22.59 -4.42 2.51
CA LYS A 106 23.03 -4.96 3.82
C LYS A 106 23.34 -3.84 4.82
N ALA A 107 23.94 -2.74 4.38
CA ALA A 107 24.32 -1.63 5.25
C ALA A 107 23.09 -0.83 5.73
N THR A 108 22.10 -0.61 4.86
CA THR A 108 20.97 0.29 5.14
C THR A 108 19.80 -0.37 5.83
N ILE A 109 19.58 -1.68 5.66
CA ILE A 109 18.42 -2.41 6.23
C ILE A 109 18.42 -2.31 7.76
N THR A 110 19.54 -2.65 8.41
CA THR A 110 19.62 -2.63 9.88
C THR A 110 19.43 -1.23 10.43
N GLU A 111 20.12 -0.24 9.88
CA GLU A 111 19.97 1.17 10.29
C GLU A 111 18.52 1.65 10.19
N THR A 112 17.88 1.38 9.06
CA THR A 112 16.50 1.80 8.79
C THR A 112 15.51 1.10 9.71
N LEU A 113 15.63 -0.21 9.89
CA LEU A 113 14.77 -0.98 10.79
C LEU A 113 14.87 -0.49 12.22
N GLU A 114 16.09 -0.33 12.74
CA GLU A 114 16.32 0.17 14.10
C GLU A 114 15.76 1.59 14.29
N ALA A 115 15.90 2.44 13.28
CA ALA A 115 15.33 3.78 13.32
C ALA A 115 13.79 3.74 13.33
N SER A 116 13.17 2.87 12.54
CA SER A 116 11.72 2.66 12.51
C SER A 116 11.21 2.12 13.85
N LEU A 117 11.86 1.10 14.43
CA LEU A 117 11.48 0.53 15.73
C LEU A 117 11.55 1.59 16.85
N ARG A 118 12.61 2.44 16.85
CA ARG A 118 12.70 3.56 17.81
C ARG A 118 11.56 4.56 17.66
N ARG A 119 11.18 4.95 16.42
CA ARG A 119 10.07 5.87 16.16
C ARG A 119 8.72 5.27 16.54
N LEU A 120 8.53 4.00 16.20
CA LEU A 120 7.33 3.22 16.53
C LEU A 120 7.23 2.82 18.00
N LYS A 121 8.32 2.96 18.77
CA LYS A 121 8.39 2.58 20.21
C LYS A 121 7.94 1.14 20.45
N THR A 122 8.37 0.23 19.60
CA THR A 122 8.11 -1.21 19.68
C THR A 122 9.38 -1.97 19.37
N GLU A 123 9.49 -3.19 19.87
CA GLU A 123 10.65 -4.04 19.65
C GLU A 123 10.57 -4.81 18.32
N TYR A 124 9.37 -4.88 17.69
CA TYR A 124 9.16 -5.62 16.46
C TYR A 124 8.11 -4.99 15.55
N VAL A 125 8.20 -5.31 14.27
CA VAL A 125 7.14 -5.12 13.27
C VAL A 125 6.69 -6.48 12.74
N ASP A 126 5.40 -6.58 12.39
CA ASP A 126 4.86 -7.83 11.86
C ASP A 126 5.21 -8.03 10.39
N LEU A 127 5.23 -6.93 9.62
CA LEU A 127 5.59 -6.94 8.21
C LEU A 127 6.58 -5.81 7.91
N TYR A 128 7.78 -6.19 7.44
CA TYR A 128 8.76 -5.24 6.94
C TYR A 128 8.83 -5.31 5.43
N GLN A 129 8.69 -4.16 4.75
CA GLN A 129 8.56 -4.14 3.30
C GLN A 129 9.68 -3.33 2.64
N PHE A 130 10.12 -3.74 1.45
CA PHE A 130 10.91 -2.88 0.57
C PHE A 130 9.98 -2.06 -0.30
N HIS A 131 10.05 -0.73 -0.18
CA HIS A 131 9.07 0.20 -0.71
C HIS A 131 9.07 0.29 -2.24
N TRP A 132 10.23 0.11 -2.88
CA TRP A 132 10.42 -0.09 -4.32
C TRP A 132 11.79 -0.68 -4.60
N PRO A 133 11.96 -1.39 -5.73
CA PRO A 133 13.24 -2.01 -6.08
C PRO A 133 14.31 -0.97 -6.46
N ASN A 134 15.57 -1.22 -6.08
CA ASN A 134 16.70 -0.36 -6.42
C ASN A 134 16.88 -0.16 -7.93
N ARG A 135 16.63 -1.21 -8.72
CA ARG A 135 16.77 -1.19 -10.18
C ARG A 135 15.71 -0.38 -10.93
N GLY A 136 14.76 0.22 -10.18
CA GLY A 136 13.58 0.85 -10.74
C GLY A 136 12.49 -0.17 -11.16
N SER A 137 11.31 0.33 -11.45
CA SER A 137 10.18 -0.46 -11.92
C SER A 137 9.26 0.37 -12.82
N TYR A 138 8.31 -0.27 -13.49
CA TYR A 138 7.27 0.39 -14.27
C TYR A 138 6.19 1.07 -13.41
N MET A 139 6.25 0.93 -12.09
CA MET A 139 5.30 1.53 -11.16
C MET A 139 5.37 3.07 -11.17
N PHE A 140 4.50 3.71 -10.43
CA PHE A 140 4.39 5.18 -10.36
C PHE A 140 4.15 5.84 -11.72
N ARG A 141 3.33 5.19 -12.60
CA ARG A 141 2.95 5.66 -13.96
C ARG A 141 4.14 5.75 -14.92
N LYS A 142 5.25 5.05 -14.63
CA LYS A 142 6.38 4.91 -15.53
C LYS A 142 6.15 3.88 -16.65
N ASN A 143 5.10 3.06 -16.56
CA ASN A 143 4.76 2.00 -17.51
C ASN A 143 4.65 2.47 -18.98
N TRP A 144 4.34 3.74 -19.21
CA TRP A 144 4.22 4.30 -20.57
C TRP A 144 5.55 4.39 -21.33
N ALA A 145 6.66 4.47 -20.62
CA ALA A 145 7.99 4.62 -21.21
C ALA A 145 9.04 3.77 -20.46
N TYR A 146 8.60 2.65 -19.88
CA TYR A 146 9.49 1.80 -19.10
C TYR A 146 10.43 1.01 -20.01
N ASP A 147 11.74 1.23 -19.84
CA ASP A 147 12.79 0.50 -20.53
C ASP A 147 13.72 -0.17 -19.50
N PRO A 148 13.66 -1.51 -19.33
CA PRO A 148 14.53 -2.26 -18.44
C PRO A 148 15.89 -2.67 -19.06
N SER A 149 16.21 -2.26 -20.29
CA SER A 149 17.37 -2.75 -21.06
C SER A 149 18.72 -2.46 -20.38
N SER A 150 18.80 -1.44 -19.54
CA SER A 150 20.00 -1.07 -18.78
C SER A 150 20.17 -1.83 -17.46
N GLN A 151 19.20 -2.68 -17.07
CA GLN A 151 19.28 -3.42 -15.81
C GLN A 151 20.34 -4.53 -15.86
N ASN A 152 21.10 -4.66 -14.77
CA ASN A 152 22.09 -5.72 -14.59
C ASN A 152 21.52 -6.83 -13.70
N ARG A 153 21.17 -7.98 -14.33
CA ARG A 153 20.60 -9.14 -13.64
C ARG A 153 21.50 -9.65 -12.50
N THR A 154 22.80 -9.77 -12.74
CA THR A 154 23.73 -10.31 -11.73
C THR A 154 23.78 -9.42 -10.50
N GLN A 155 24.01 -8.12 -10.67
CA GLN A 155 24.00 -7.15 -9.57
C GLN A 155 22.69 -7.14 -8.81
N THR A 156 21.56 -7.23 -9.52
CA THR A 156 20.24 -7.28 -8.88
C THR A 156 20.08 -8.53 -8.01
N VAL A 157 20.45 -9.69 -8.53
CA VAL A 157 20.33 -10.97 -7.80
C VAL A 157 21.27 -11.01 -6.60
N ASP A 158 22.51 -10.53 -6.75
CA ASP A 158 23.48 -10.46 -5.66
C ASP A 158 22.99 -9.53 -4.54
N ASN A 159 22.43 -8.36 -4.89
CA ASN A 159 21.82 -7.46 -3.91
C ASN A 159 20.61 -8.09 -3.20
N MET A 160 19.75 -8.81 -3.92
CA MET A 160 18.62 -9.53 -3.32
C MET A 160 19.10 -10.56 -2.30
N LEU A 161 20.17 -11.31 -2.63
CA LEU A 161 20.73 -12.35 -1.77
C LEU A 161 21.28 -11.75 -0.47
N GLU A 162 22.11 -10.70 -0.56
CA GLU A 162 22.64 -10.03 0.63
C GLU A 162 21.54 -9.43 1.52
N CYS A 163 20.46 -8.90 0.91
CA CYS A 163 19.32 -8.38 1.66
C CYS A 163 18.59 -9.49 2.41
N LEU A 164 18.37 -10.66 1.78
CA LEU A 164 17.72 -11.81 2.42
C LEU A 164 18.53 -12.37 3.61
N GLU A 165 19.86 -12.39 3.51
CA GLU A 165 20.73 -12.77 4.64
C GLU A 165 20.52 -11.86 5.85
N VAL A 166 20.47 -10.55 5.63
CA VAL A 166 20.23 -9.58 6.71
C VAL A 166 18.82 -9.72 7.29
N LEU A 167 17.80 -9.86 6.42
CA LEU A 167 16.43 -10.06 6.87
C LEU A 167 16.28 -11.31 7.73
N GLN A 168 16.96 -12.41 7.36
CA GLN A 168 16.95 -13.64 8.16
C GLN A 168 17.52 -13.40 9.57
N GLY A 169 18.57 -12.60 9.70
CA GLY A 169 19.10 -12.17 11.00
C GLY A 169 18.03 -11.49 11.84
N HIS A 170 17.36 -10.48 11.28
CA HIS A 170 16.32 -9.74 11.97
C HIS A 170 15.05 -10.56 12.29
N VAL A 171 14.72 -11.55 11.46
CA VAL A 171 13.65 -12.51 11.77
C VAL A 171 14.03 -13.38 12.96
N LYS A 172 15.28 -13.91 13.00
CA LYS A 172 15.80 -14.70 14.12
C LYS A 172 15.88 -13.91 15.42
N ASP A 173 16.21 -12.63 15.34
CA ASP A 173 16.25 -11.71 16.47
C ASP A 173 14.84 -11.27 16.92
N GLY A 174 13.78 -11.68 16.23
CA GLY A 174 12.39 -11.33 16.55
C GLY A 174 11.98 -9.90 16.22
N LYS A 175 12.82 -9.12 15.53
CA LYS A 175 12.54 -7.72 15.16
C LYS A 175 11.60 -7.58 13.97
N ILE A 176 11.55 -8.59 13.09
CA ILE A 176 10.65 -8.70 11.94
C ILE A 176 9.98 -10.07 12.03
N ARG A 177 8.65 -10.14 11.88
CA ARG A 177 7.96 -11.43 11.76
C ARG A 177 7.98 -11.93 10.32
N HIS A 178 7.60 -11.06 9.37
CA HIS A 178 7.51 -11.39 7.95
C HIS A 178 8.06 -10.28 7.08
N PHE A 179 8.40 -10.66 5.85
CA PHE A 179 8.96 -9.80 4.82
C PHE A 179 8.01 -9.66 3.65
N GLY A 180 7.91 -8.46 3.08
CA GLY A 180 7.09 -8.15 1.91
C GLY A 180 7.78 -7.20 0.94
N LEU A 181 7.20 -7.08 -0.24
CA LEU A 181 7.68 -6.19 -1.31
C LEU A 181 6.63 -5.14 -1.65
N SER A 182 7.06 -4.04 -2.24
CA SER A 182 6.16 -3.02 -2.77
C SER A 182 6.71 -2.48 -4.09
N ASN A 183 5.80 -2.14 -5.01
CA ASN A 183 6.14 -1.60 -6.33
C ASN A 183 7.11 -2.49 -7.12
N GLU A 184 7.08 -3.79 -6.84
CA GLU A 184 7.91 -4.79 -7.50
C GLU A 184 7.17 -5.40 -8.70
N SER A 185 7.92 -5.93 -9.66
CA SER A 185 7.43 -6.64 -10.84
C SER A 185 7.30 -8.15 -10.61
N ALA A 186 6.58 -8.85 -11.49
CA ALA A 186 6.49 -10.32 -11.45
C ALA A 186 7.87 -10.97 -11.55
N TRP A 187 8.75 -10.49 -12.46
CA TRP A 187 10.12 -11.01 -12.57
C TRP A 187 10.90 -10.86 -11.26
N GLY A 188 10.86 -9.67 -10.65
CA GLY A 188 11.59 -9.43 -9.41
C GLY A 188 11.05 -10.26 -8.26
N THR A 189 9.72 -10.31 -8.11
CA THR A 189 9.07 -11.14 -7.07
C THR A 189 9.45 -12.61 -7.23
N ALA A 190 9.44 -13.16 -8.45
CA ALA A 190 9.87 -14.54 -8.71
C ALA A 190 11.35 -14.77 -8.36
N GLN A 191 12.23 -13.77 -8.57
CA GLN A 191 13.64 -13.90 -8.14
C GLN A 191 13.77 -13.91 -6.61
N TRP A 192 13.07 -13.04 -5.88
CA TRP A 192 13.05 -13.04 -4.42
C TRP A 192 12.59 -14.40 -3.87
N LEU A 193 11.48 -14.94 -4.39
CA LEU A 193 10.93 -16.24 -4.00
C LEU A 193 11.94 -17.37 -4.27
N ARG A 194 12.49 -17.42 -5.48
CA ARG A 194 13.49 -18.43 -5.86
C ARG A 194 14.70 -18.41 -4.93
N LEU A 195 15.23 -17.23 -4.60
CA LEU A 195 16.39 -17.10 -3.71
C LEU A 195 16.03 -17.52 -2.28
N SER A 196 14.84 -17.13 -1.80
CA SER A 196 14.37 -17.56 -0.48
C SER A 196 14.27 -19.08 -0.38
N ASP A 197 13.67 -19.74 -1.38
CA ASP A 197 13.51 -21.19 -1.39
C ASP A 197 14.87 -21.93 -1.54
N GLN A 198 15.78 -21.42 -2.38
CA GLN A 198 17.10 -22.02 -2.58
C GLN A 198 18.02 -21.95 -1.35
N HIS A 199 17.90 -20.90 -0.56
CA HIS A 199 18.82 -20.65 0.57
C HIS A 199 18.15 -20.80 1.95
N GLY A 200 16.85 -21.12 2.00
CA GLY A 200 16.10 -21.22 3.25
C GLY A 200 15.94 -19.86 3.97
N PHE A 201 15.83 -18.77 3.20
CA PHE A 201 15.67 -17.43 3.71
C PHE A 201 14.18 -17.06 3.89
N PRO A 202 13.85 -15.93 4.57
CA PRO A 202 12.48 -15.47 4.72
C PRO A 202 11.80 -15.29 3.35
N ARG A 203 10.63 -15.90 3.20
CA ARG A 203 9.84 -15.85 1.97
C ARG A 203 9.06 -14.53 1.90
N VAL A 204 8.88 -14.01 0.70
CA VAL A 204 7.98 -12.88 0.43
C VAL A 204 6.55 -13.28 0.82
N ALA A 205 5.96 -12.59 1.80
CA ALA A 205 4.60 -12.84 2.27
C ALA A 205 3.56 -12.05 1.48
N THR A 206 3.90 -10.82 1.09
CA THR A 206 2.95 -9.90 0.45
C THR A 206 3.60 -9.05 -0.64
N MET A 207 2.76 -8.60 -1.56
CA MET A 207 3.07 -7.55 -2.53
C MET A 207 2.20 -6.33 -2.25
N GLN A 208 2.80 -5.13 -2.13
CA GLN A 208 2.04 -3.88 -2.01
C GLN A 208 2.19 -3.04 -3.28
N ASN A 209 1.19 -3.09 -4.17
CA ASN A 209 1.18 -2.37 -5.44
C ASN A 209 -0.07 -1.51 -5.60
N GLU A 210 -0.01 -0.50 -6.50
CA GLU A 210 -1.19 0.28 -6.86
C GLU A 210 -2.24 -0.60 -7.51
N TYR A 211 -3.47 -0.56 -6.98
CA TYR A 211 -4.58 -1.30 -7.57
C TYR A 211 -5.91 -0.62 -7.27
N SER A 212 -6.70 -0.40 -8.32
CA SER A 212 -8.03 0.22 -8.25
C SER A 212 -8.80 -0.05 -9.54
N LEU A 213 -10.06 0.39 -9.63
CA LEU A 213 -10.83 0.38 -10.87
C LEU A 213 -10.15 1.13 -12.02
N LEU A 214 -9.28 2.11 -11.71
CA LEU A 214 -8.55 2.92 -12.70
C LEU A 214 -7.12 2.43 -12.96
N CYS A 215 -6.57 1.56 -12.13
CA CYS A 215 -5.22 1.00 -12.26
C CYS A 215 -5.26 -0.51 -12.06
N ARG A 216 -5.22 -1.26 -13.16
CA ARG A 216 -5.36 -2.72 -13.16
C ARG A 216 -4.14 -3.44 -13.74
N LEU A 217 -2.97 -2.80 -13.68
CA LEU A 217 -1.71 -3.42 -14.13
C LEU A 217 -1.38 -4.74 -13.40
N TYR A 218 -1.91 -4.93 -12.21
CA TYR A 218 -1.73 -6.15 -11.42
C TYR A 218 -2.50 -7.36 -11.97
N ASP A 219 -3.58 -7.15 -12.72
CA ASP A 219 -4.47 -8.22 -13.23
C ASP A 219 -3.80 -9.18 -14.22
N THR A 220 -2.63 -8.85 -14.72
CA THR A 220 -1.84 -9.68 -15.64
C THR A 220 -0.89 -10.60 -14.86
N ASP A 221 0.39 -10.52 -15.09
CA ASP A 221 1.43 -11.40 -14.56
C ASP A 221 1.48 -11.48 -13.03
N MET A 222 1.22 -10.35 -12.35
CA MET A 222 1.23 -10.31 -10.88
C MET A 222 0.07 -11.09 -10.26
N ALA A 223 -1.10 -11.07 -10.88
CA ALA A 223 -2.25 -11.84 -10.40
C ALA A 223 -1.98 -13.34 -10.45
N GLU A 224 -1.42 -13.83 -11.56
CA GLU A 224 -1.01 -15.23 -11.72
C GLU A 224 0.06 -15.63 -10.69
N LEU A 225 1.11 -14.82 -10.56
CA LEU A 225 2.17 -15.06 -9.56
C LEU A 225 1.58 -15.10 -8.14
N SER A 226 0.74 -14.14 -7.78
CA SER A 226 0.14 -14.06 -6.44
C SER A 226 -0.66 -15.29 -6.06
N VAL A 227 -1.46 -15.80 -6.99
CA VAL A 227 -2.31 -16.97 -6.75
C VAL A 227 -1.49 -18.25 -6.65
N ASN A 228 -0.47 -18.42 -7.51
CA ASN A 228 0.34 -19.65 -7.53
C ASN A 228 1.38 -19.69 -6.41
N GLU A 229 1.85 -18.51 -5.96
CA GLU A 229 2.89 -18.41 -4.94
C GLU A 229 2.35 -17.99 -3.56
N ASP A 230 1.04 -17.83 -3.40
CA ASP A 230 0.42 -17.33 -2.17
C ASP A 230 1.06 -16.01 -1.67
N VAL A 231 1.32 -15.06 -2.58
CA VAL A 231 1.81 -13.72 -2.27
C VAL A 231 0.65 -12.75 -2.39
N GLY A 232 -0.03 -12.47 -1.28
CA GLY A 232 -1.24 -11.66 -1.30
C GLY A 232 -0.99 -10.19 -1.63
N LEU A 233 -1.88 -9.58 -2.44
CA LEU A 233 -1.84 -8.15 -2.73
C LEU A 233 -2.36 -7.32 -1.55
N ILE A 234 -1.53 -6.38 -1.09
CA ILE A 234 -1.96 -5.25 -0.28
C ILE A 234 -2.12 -4.05 -1.24
N ALA A 235 -3.36 -3.74 -1.63
CA ALA A 235 -3.62 -2.74 -2.65
C ALA A 235 -3.50 -1.32 -2.10
N PHE A 236 -2.54 -0.51 -2.55
CA PHE A 236 -2.57 0.91 -2.23
C PHE A 236 -3.34 1.73 -3.26
N SER A 237 -3.87 2.88 -2.85
CA SER A 237 -4.72 3.77 -3.66
C SER A 237 -5.97 3.11 -4.26
N PRO A 238 -6.74 2.28 -3.53
CA PRO A 238 -7.94 1.64 -4.08
C PRO A 238 -9.01 2.65 -4.54
N LEU A 239 -8.93 3.89 -4.05
CA LEU A 239 -9.77 5.02 -4.46
C LEU A 239 -9.06 5.96 -5.46
N ALA A 240 -7.93 5.54 -6.05
CA ALA A 240 -7.14 6.32 -7.02
C ALA A 240 -6.87 7.76 -6.54
N ALA A 241 -6.33 7.91 -5.32
CA ALA A 241 -6.07 9.20 -4.68
C ALA A 241 -7.33 10.09 -4.51
N GLY A 242 -8.50 9.47 -4.41
CA GLY A 242 -9.80 10.12 -4.24
C GLY A 242 -10.54 10.44 -5.55
N LEU A 243 -10.01 10.07 -6.71
CA LEU A 243 -10.69 10.23 -8.00
C LEU A 243 -12.03 9.46 -8.03
N LEU A 244 -12.04 8.22 -7.54
CA LEU A 244 -13.22 7.36 -7.54
C LEU A 244 -14.34 7.80 -6.57
N SER A 245 -14.10 8.82 -5.74
CA SER A 245 -15.18 9.45 -4.95
C SER A 245 -16.01 10.46 -5.75
N GLY A 246 -15.60 10.80 -6.97
CA GLY A 246 -16.26 11.82 -7.80
C GLY A 246 -15.98 13.27 -7.42
N LYS A 247 -15.31 13.55 -6.30
CA LYS A 247 -15.14 14.92 -5.76
C LYS A 247 -14.32 15.87 -6.63
N TYR A 248 -13.62 15.34 -7.65
CA TYR A 248 -12.81 16.14 -8.57
C TYR A 248 -13.43 16.35 -9.94
N GLN A 249 -14.65 15.87 -10.14
CA GLN A 249 -15.35 16.01 -11.42
C GLN A 249 -15.66 17.48 -11.73
N GLN A 250 -15.87 17.80 -13.00
CA GLN A 250 -16.18 19.14 -13.49
C GLN A 250 -15.14 20.21 -13.11
N GLY A 251 -13.87 19.79 -12.91
CA GLY A 251 -12.78 20.70 -12.55
C GLY A 251 -12.74 21.12 -11.08
N VAL A 252 -13.63 20.60 -10.24
CA VAL A 252 -13.67 20.92 -8.80
C VAL A 252 -12.38 20.46 -8.10
N ILE A 253 -11.82 21.32 -7.28
CA ILE A 253 -10.68 21.01 -6.39
C ILE A 253 -11.10 21.43 -4.99
N PRO A 254 -11.66 20.52 -4.18
CA PRO A 254 -12.06 20.86 -2.82
C PRO A 254 -10.87 21.34 -1.99
N GLU A 255 -11.08 22.33 -1.16
CA GLU A 255 -10.07 22.83 -0.23
C GLU A 255 -9.56 21.69 0.67
N LYS A 256 -8.28 21.71 1.02
CA LYS A 256 -7.60 20.66 1.82
C LYS A 256 -7.67 19.26 1.23
N SER A 257 -8.13 19.10 -0.02
CA SER A 257 -8.08 17.82 -0.71
C SER A 257 -6.65 17.51 -1.16
N ARG A 258 -6.37 16.22 -1.44
CA ARG A 258 -5.04 15.84 -1.97
C ARG A 258 -4.69 16.58 -3.27
N ARG A 259 -5.67 16.87 -4.14
CA ARG A 259 -5.45 17.59 -5.41
C ARG A 259 -5.11 19.07 -5.18
N SER A 260 -5.51 19.68 -4.07
CA SER A 260 -5.11 21.05 -3.73
C SER A 260 -3.63 21.15 -3.36
N ILE A 261 -3.02 20.04 -2.92
CA ILE A 261 -1.60 19.93 -2.54
C ILE A 261 -0.77 19.40 -3.72
N VAL A 262 -1.24 18.31 -4.35
CA VAL A 262 -0.58 17.65 -5.49
C VAL A 262 -1.51 17.73 -6.69
N LYS A 263 -1.35 18.77 -7.50
CA LYS A 263 -2.28 19.17 -8.57
C LYS A 263 -2.59 18.07 -9.58
N ASP A 264 -1.58 17.29 -9.96
CA ASP A 264 -1.66 16.19 -10.91
C ASP A 264 -1.94 14.82 -10.27
N LEU A 265 -2.14 14.78 -8.94
CA LEU A 265 -2.28 13.56 -8.14
C LEU A 265 -1.18 12.51 -8.44
N GLY A 266 0.05 12.99 -8.67
CA GLY A 266 1.20 12.14 -8.98
C GLY A 266 1.08 11.46 -10.34
N GLY A 267 0.65 12.21 -11.36
CA GLY A 267 0.52 11.76 -12.75
C GLY A 267 -0.80 11.04 -13.06
N ARG A 268 -1.82 11.12 -12.18
CA ARG A 268 -3.14 10.51 -12.43
C ARG A 268 -4.11 11.42 -13.18
N ILE A 269 -3.82 12.72 -13.29
CA ILE A 269 -4.66 13.66 -14.01
C ILE A 269 -4.27 13.65 -15.48
N THR A 270 -5.10 13.04 -16.29
CA THR A 270 -4.97 12.93 -17.75
C THR A 270 -6.31 13.26 -18.41
N ASP A 271 -6.33 13.49 -19.73
CA ASP A 271 -7.57 13.71 -20.48
C ASP A 271 -8.51 12.49 -20.45
N ARG A 272 -7.97 11.29 -20.20
CA ARG A 272 -8.71 10.02 -20.17
C ARG A 272 -9.31 9.70 -18.80
N VAL A 273 -8.80 10.27 -17.71
CA VAL A 273 -9.18 9.85 -16.35
C VAL A 273 -10.59 10.26 -15.97
N PHE A 274 -11.03 11.48 -16.32
CA PHE A 274 -12.35 11.96 -15.93
C PHE A 274 -13.49 11.23 -16.65
N PRO A 275 -13.40 10.93 -17.97
CA PRO A 275 -14.37 10.03 -18.62
C PRO A 275 -14.44 8.64 -17.97
N ALA A 276 -13.29 8.06 -17.61
CA ALA A 276 -13.25 6.77 -16.92
C ALA A 276 -13.91 6.84 -15.52
N VAL A 277 -13.63 7.88 -14.75
CA VAL A 277 -14.29 8.09 -13.44
C VAL A 277 -15.79 8.24 -13.61
N ASN A 278 -16.27 9.05 -14.59
CA ASN A 278 -17.70 9.19 -14.86
C ASN A 278 -18.38 7.84 -15.11
N ALA A 279 -17.79 6.98 -15.94
CA ALA A 279 -18.34 5.66 -16.21
C ALA A 279 -18.54 4.84 -14.90
N TYR A 280 -17.61 4.89 -13.96
CA TYR A 280 -17.77 4.21 -12.66
C TYR A 280 -18.79 4.89 -11.73
N LEU A 281 -18.89 6.22 -11.76
CA LEU A 281 -19.92 6.95 -11.02
C LEU A 281 -21.32 6.63 -11.54
N ASP A 282 -21.50 6.54 -12.86
CA ASP A 282 -22.78 6.15 -13.48
C ASP A 282 -23.18 4.72 -13.10
N ILE A 283 -22.21 3.80 -13.03
CA ILE A 283 -22.44 2.42 -12.55
C ILE A 283 -22.88 2.44 -11.07
N ALA A 284 -22.17 3.19 -10.23
CA ALA A 284 -22.53 3.31 -8.82
C ALA A 284 -23.96 3.84 -8.65
N GLN A 285 -24.34 4.87 -9.41
CA GLN A 285 -25.69 5.43 -9.43
C GLN A 285 -26.71 4.39 -9.94
N LYS A 286 -26.45 3.70 -11.05
CA LYS A 286 -27.33 2.68 -11.64
C LYS A 286 -27.67 1.60 -10.63
N HIS A 287 -26.68 1.16 -9.85
CA HIS A 287 -26.84 0.06 -8.87
C HIS A 287 -27.17 0.55 -7.45
N GLY A 288 -27.38 1.85 -7.24
CA GLY A 288 -27.70 2.42 -5.92
C GLY A 288 -26.62 2.20 -4.86
N VAL A 289 -25.34 2.16 -5.26
CA VAL A 289 -24.20 1.93 -4.37
C VAL A 289 -23.36 3.21 -4.28
N ASP A 290 -22.86 3.51 -3.10
CA ASP A 290 -21.87 4.57 -2.93
C ASP A 290 -20.59 4.26 -3.74
N PRO A 291 -20.04 5.21 -4.54
CA PRO A 291 -18.91 4.93 -5.42
C PRO A 291 -17.62 4.56 -4.65
N ILE A 292 -17.41 5.09 -3.44
CA ILE A 292 -16.27 4.72 -2.58
C ILE A 292 -16.43 3.26 -2.12
N HIS A 293 -17.64 2.93 -1.67
CA HIS A 293 -17.93 1.57 -1.22
C HIS A 293 -17.89 0.57 -2.38
N MET A 294 -18.37 0.93 -3.57
CA MET A 294 -18.26 0.11 -4.78
C MET A 294 -16.80 -0.19 -5.13
N ALA A 295 -15.94 0.83 -5.13
CA ALA A 295 -14.52 0.66 -5.46
C ALA A 295 -13.80 -0.26 -4.46
N LEU A 296 -14.04 -0.10 -3.16
CA LEU A 296 -13.47 -0.95 -2.11
C LEU A 296 -14.04 -2.37 -2.16
N ALA A 297 -15.36 -2.52 -2.34
CA ALA A 297 -16.01 -3.82 -2.47
C ALA A 297 -15.52 -4.58 -3.71
N TRP A 298 -15.29 -3.88 -4.82
CA TRP A 298 -14.72 -4.49 -6.02
C TRP A 298 -13.30 -5.02 -5.78
N CYS A 299 -12.43 -4.30 -5.09
CA CYS A 299 -11.10 -4.79 -4.75
C CYS A 299 -11.15 -6.13 -4.02
N ARG A 300 -12.09 -6.32 -3.08
CA ARG A 300 -12.26 -7.56 -2.32
C ARG A 300 -12.68 -8.77 -3.17
N THR A 301 -13.27 -8.55 -4.34
CA THR A 301 -13.65 -9.66 -5.24
C THR A 301 -12.48 -10.33 -5.93
N ARG A 302 -11.28 -9.78 -5.80
CA ARG A 302 -10.10 -10.30 -6.50
C ARG A 302 -9.45 -11.45 -5.73
N PRO A 303 -9.18 -12.62 -6.37
CA PRO A 303 -8.71 -13.81 -5.67
C PRO A 303 -7.33 -13.66 -5.01
N PHE A 304 -6.55 -12.67 -5.46
CA PHE A 304 -5.22 -12.37 -4.94
C PHE A 304 -5.22 -11.26 -3.88
N MET A 305 -6.38 -10.70 -3.53
CA MET A 305 -6.47 -9.57 -2.59
C MET A 305 -6.29 -10.05 -1.15
N CYS A 306 -5.24 -9.56 -0.50
CA CYS A 306 -5.03 -9.72 0.93
C CYS A 306 -5.75 -8.59 1.70
N SER A 307 -5.46 -7.33 1.39
CA SER A 307 -6.05 -6.17 2.05
C SER A 307 -6.02 -4.93 1.16
N ALA A 308 -7.01 -4.05 1.27
CA ALA A 308 -7.02 -2.76 0.58
C ALA A 308 -6.66 -1.62 1.55
N ILE A 309 -5.55 -0.91 1.27
CA ILE A 309 -5.08 0.20 2.09
C ILE A 309 -5.86 1.46 1.74
N PHE A 310 -6.60 1.97 2.68
CA PHE A 310 -7.23 3.28 2.57
C PHE A 310 -6.57 4.31 3.49
N GLY A 311 -6.67 5.58 3.14
CA GLY A 311 -6.31 6.71 4.00
C GLY A 311 -7.50 7.63 4.18
N ALA A 312 -7.62 8.21 5.37
CA ALA A 312 -8.60 9.24 5.68
C ALA A 312 -7.87 10.45 6.28
N THR A 313 -8.27 11.66 5.88
CA THR A 313 -7.74 12.90 6.46
C THR A 313 -8.66 13.48 7.52
N THR A 314 -9.88 12.94 7.65
CA THR A 314 -10.86 13.33 8.67
C THR A 314 -11.55 12.09 9.23
N GLN A 315 -12.07 12.22 10.45
CA GLN A 315 -12.85 11.17 11.12
C GLN A 315 -14.10 10.78 10.29
N ALA A 316 -14.80 11.75 9.72
CA ALA A 316 -15.97 11.50 8.87
C ALA A 316 -15.65 10.67 7.61
N GLN A 317 -14.46 10.85 6.99
CA GLN A 317 -14.02 10.03 5.89
C GLN A 317 -13.75 8.58 6.34
N LEU A 318 -13.11 8.40 7.50
CA LEU A 318 -12.89 7.08 8.07
C LEU A 318 -14.22 6.36 8.32
N GLU A 319 -15.15 6.99 9.05
CA GLU A 319 -16.45 6.41 9.36
C GLU A 319 -17.27 6.07 8.09
N HIS A 320 -17.12 6.87 7.04
CA HIS A 320 -17.73 6.57 5.75
C HIS A 320 -17.12 5.30 5.13
N ILE A 321 -15.79 5.21 5.06
CA ILE A 321 -15.07 4.05 4.51
C ILE A 321 -15.39 2.76 5.28
N LEU A 322 -15.53 2.83 6.60
CA LEU A 322 -15.84 1.69 7.46
C LEU A 322 -17.20 1.03 7.17
N LYS A 323 -18.05 1.65 6.37
CA LYS A 323 -19.31 1.05 5.88
C LYS A 323 -19.11 0.15 4.66
N ALA A 324 -17.98 0.26 3.94
CA ALA A 324 -17.70 -0.51 2.74
C ALA A 324 -17.73 -2.04 2.94
N PRO A 325 -17.31 -2.63 4.08
CA PRO A 325 -17.37 -4.07 4.31
C PRO A 325 -18.77 -4.69 4.22
N SER A 326 -19.82 -3.92 4.45
CA SER A 326 -21.22 -4.40 4.34
C SER A 326 -21.74 -4.47 2.92
N VAL A 327 -21.03 -3.89 1.94
CA VAL A 327 -21.49 -3.82 0.54
C VAL A 327 -21.10 -5.09 -0.20
N ILE A 328 -22.06 -5.74 -0.84
CA ILE A 328 -21.88 -6.88 -1.73
C ILE A 328 -22.32 -6.46 -3.13
N LEU A 329 -21.42 -6.55 -4.09
CA LEU A 329 -21.71 -6.20 -5.48
C LEU A 329 -22.46 -7.36 -6.16
N THR A 330 -23.54 -7.03 -6.89
CA THR A 330 -24.25 -8.01 -7.71
C THR A 330 -23.43 -8.40 -8.93
N GLN A 331 -23.74 -9.55 -9.54
CA GLN A 331 -23.09 -10.00 -10.78
C GLN A 331 -23.31 -9.00 -11.92
N GLU A 332 -24.47 -8.33 -11.97
CA GLU A 332 -24.74 -7.28 -12.95
C GLU A 332 -23.83 -6.07 -12.74
N CYS A 333 -23.64 -5.62 -11.49
CA CYS A 333 -22.72 -4.53 -11.18
C CYS A 333 -21.28 -4.90 -11.58
N LEU A 334 -20.83 -6.12 -11.27
CA LEU A 334 -19.49 -6.61 -11.66
C LEU A 334 -19.33 -6.69 -13.19
N HIS A 335 -20.38 -7.06 -13.90
CA HIS A 335 -20.40 -7.05 -15.37
C HIS A 335 -20.24 -5.63 -15.92
N ASP A 336 -21.03 -4.67 -15.43
CA ASP A 336 -20.95 -3.28 -15.86
C ASP A 336 -19.55 -2.69 -15.60
N ILE A 337 -18.96 -2.99 -14.42
CA ILE A 337 -17.57 -2.61 -14.10
C ILE A 337 -16.59 -3.21 -15.14
N ALA A 338 -16.77 -4.46 -15.54
CA ALA A 338 -15.91 -5.09 -16.54
C ALA A 338 -16.04 -4.44 -17.93
N VAL A 339 -17.26 -4.04 -18.31
CA VAL A 339 -17.54 -3.29 -19.55
C VAL A 339 -16.86 -1.93 -19.53
N ALA A 340 -17.01 -1.18 -18.42
CA ALA A 340 -16.37 0.13 -18.24
C ALA A 340 -14.84 0.02 -18.30
N HIS A 341 -14.25 -1.01 -17.70
CA HIS A 341 -12.81 -1.24 -17.78
C HIS A 341 -12.33 -1.47 -19.21
N LYS A 342 -13.07 -2.24 -20.04
CA LYS A 342 -12.72 -2.45 -21.45
C LYS A 342 -12.83 -1.16 -22.27
N ALA A 343 -13.79 -0.29 -21.94
CA ALA A 343 -13.94 1.01 -22.60
C ALA A 343 -12.86 2.03 -22.18
N HIS A 344 -12.36 1.92 -20.97
CA HIS A 344 -11.39 2.86 -20.38
C HIS A 344 -10.17 2.13 -19.77
N PRO A 345 -9.42 1.34 -20.55
CA PRO A 345 -8.24 0.65 -20.04
C PRO A 345 -7.14 1.66 -19.77
N MET A 346 -6.48 1.55 -18.62
CA MET A 346 -5.32 2.37 -18.25
C MET A 346 -5.53 3.89 -18.50
N PRO A 347 -6.45 4.55 -17.79
CA PRO A 347 -6.76 5.97 -18.02
C PRO A 347 -5.63 6.92 -17.58
N TYR A 348 -4.61 6.44 -16.87
CA TYR A 348 -3.38 7.15 -16.51
C TYR A 348 -2.17 6.24 -16.50
#